data_ef1fd6c3137bdd137eb3f0478534761a
#
_entry.id   ef1fd6c3137bdd137eb3f0478534761a
#
_cell.length_a   1.000
_cell.length_b   1.000
_cell.length_c   1.000
_cell.angle_alpha   90.00
_cell.angle_beta   90.00
_cell.angle_gamma   90.00
#
_symmetry.space_group_name_H-M   'P 1'
#
loop_
_entity.id
_entity.type
_entity.pdbx_description
1 polymer ?
#
loop_
_entity_poly.entity_id
_entity_poly.type
_entity_poly.pdbx_seq_one_letter_code
_entity_poly.pdbx_strand_id
1 'polypeptide(L)'
;GAKVQAGDVLARIPRESSKTRDITGGLPRVAELFEARKPKDYAIISESEGRIEFGRDYKTKRRVNVVPVEGDGEPIEYLIPKGKHLAVQEGDYVQVGDLLLDGNPVPHDILNILGVEELASYLTNEVQDVYRLQGVKINDKHIEVIVRQMLQKVEIEDGGETTFLVGETIDREEFENINEKTVNEGLMPAKARPVLQGITKASLQTKSFISAASFQETTRVLTEAAVSGKVDSLE
;
A
#
# COMPACT_ATOMS: atom_id res chain seq x y z
N GLY A 1 -37.95 -0.30 -9.01
CA GLY A 1 -38.93 -1.02 -9.78
C GLY A 1 -38.36 -2.06 -10.73
N ALA A 2 -37.18 -2.71 -10.43
CA ALA A 2 -36.65 -3.84 -11.21
C ALA A 2 -37.57 -5.07 -11.04
N LYS A 3 -37.85 -5.77 -12.14
CA LYS A 3 -38.57 -7.04 -12.10
C LYS A 3 -37.60 -8.15 -11.79
N VAL A 4 -37.86 -8.93 -10.74
CA VAL A 4 -37.05 -10.08 -10.32
C VAL A 4 -37.83 -11.38 -10.54
N GLN A 5 -37.09 -12.46 -10.87
CA GLN A 5 -37.65 -13.81 -11.07
C GLN A 5 -37.29 -14.72 -9.89
N ALA A 6 -37.95 -15.86 -9.79
CA ALA A 6 -37.59 -16.84 -8.77
C ALA A 6 -36.17 -17.37 -8.98
N GLY A 7 -35.32 -17.19 -7.98
CA GLY A 7 -33.89 -17.54 -8.02
C GLY A 7 -32.92 -16.35 -8.19
N ASP A 8 -33.45 -15.15 -8.45
CA ASP A 8 -32.64 -13.95 -8.55
C ASP A 8 -32.05 -13.53 -7.19
N VAL A 9 -30.80 -13.14 -7.17
CA VAL A 9 -30.14 -12.64 -5.95
C VAL A 9 -30.59 -11.22 -5.69
N LEU A 10 -31.38 -11.00 -4.63
CA LEU A 10 -31.92 -9.70 -4.25
C LEU A 10 -30.93 -8.82 -3.50
N ALA A 11 -30.11 -9.42 -2.68
CA ALA A 11 -29.07 -8.75 -1.93
C ALA A 11 -27.98 -9.74 -1.56
N ARG A 12 -26.74 -9.30 -1.63
CA ARG A 12 -25.59 -10.05 -1.15
C ARG A 12 -25.17 -9.45 0.17
N ILE A 13 -25.37 -10.17 1.26
CA ILE A 13 -24.82 -9.79 2.55
C ILE A 13 -23.39 -10.34 2.54
N PRO A 14 -22.34 -9.46 2.61
CA PRO A 14 -21.00 -9.94 2.83
C PRO A 14 -21.05 -10.81 4.08
N ARG A 15 -20.78 -12.11 3.96
CA ARG A 15 -20.41 -12.87 5.14
C ARG A 15 -19.11 -12.20 5.60
N GLU A 16 -19.22 -11.43 6.69
CA GLU A 16 -18.06 -11.31 7.56
C GLU A 16 -17.66 -12.75 7.85
N SER A 17 -16.68 -13.24 7.09
CA SER A 17 -15.99 -14.44 7.51
C SER A 17 -15.63 -14.14 8.94
N SER A 18 -16.18 -14.89 9.88
CA SER A 18 -15.61 -14.94 11.21
C SER A 18 -14.16 -15.31 10.94
N LYS A 19 -13.33 -14.26 10.74
CA LYS A 19 -11.87 -14.41 10.71
C LYS A 19 -11.64 -15.19 11.98
N THR A 20 -11.38 -16.46 11.86
CA THR A 20 -10.80 -17.26 12.92
C THR A 20 -9.55 -16.46 13.21
N ARG A 21 -9.67 -15.58 14.20
CA ARG A 21 -8.61 -14.65 14.59
C ARG A 21 -7.60 -15.53 15.23
N ASP A 22 -6.75 -16.06 14.35
CA ASP A 22 -5.59 -16.82 14.73
C ASP A 22 -4.85 -15.97 15.75
N ILE A 23 -4.43 -16.54 16.85
CA ILE A 23 -3.74 -15.88 17.98
C ILE A 23 -2.48 -15.12 17.51
N THR A 24 -2.01 -15.36 16.27
CA THR A 24 -1.00 -14.60 15.53
C THR A 24 -1.42 -13.18 15.14
N GLY A 25 -2.69 -12.81 15.31
CA GLY A 25 -3.25 -11.50 15.00
C GLY A 25 -3.06 -10.41 16.07
N GLY A 26 -2.28 -10.66 17.12
CA GLY A 26 -2.02 -9.70 18.19
C GLY A 26 -0.88 -8.70 17.87
N LEU A 27 -0.02 -8.43 18.85
CA LEU A 27 1.15 -7.55 18.70
C LEU A 27 2.05 -7.87 17.49
N PRO A 28 2.27 -9.15 17.09
CA PRO A 28 3.01 -9.46 15.87
C PRO A 28 2.37 -8.86 14.60
N ARG A 29 1.04 -8.75 14.53
CA ARG A 29 0.34 -8.11 13.39
C ARG A 29 0.63 -6.62 13.34
N VAL A 30 0.67 -5.94 14.49
CA VAL A 30 1.03 -4.50 14.56
C VAL A 30 2.45 -4.28 14.04
N ALA A 31 3.41 -5.13 14.46
CA ALA A 31 4.78 -5.05 13.95
C ALA A 31 4.86 -5.30 12.44
N GLU A 32 4.09 -6.25 11.91
CA GLU A 32 4.00 -6.54 10.47
C GLU A 32 3.46 -5.33 9.69
N LEU A 33 2.40 -4.67 10.21
CA LEU A 33 1.81 -3.49 9.59
C LEU A 33 2.79 -2.31 9.56
N PHE A 34 3.45 -2.00 10.68
CA PHE A 34 4.41 -0.90 10.76
C PHE A 34 5.71 -1.17 9.97
N GLU A 35 6.09 -2.41 9.76
CA GLU A 35 7.20 -2.77 8.87
C GLU A 35 6.78 -2.87 7.39
N ALA A 36 5.51 -2.63 7.08
CA ALA A 36 4.95 -2.75 5.75
C ALA A 36 5.26 -4.10 5.08
N ARG A 37 5.26 -5.19 5.87
CA ARG A 37 5.56 -6.54 5.38
C ARG A 37 4.37 -7.09 4.60
N LYS A 38 4.67 -7.89 3.58
CA LYS A 38 3.65 -8.62 2.85
C LYS A 38 3.04 -9.71 3.76
N PRO A 39 1.71 -9.74 3.97
CA PRO A 39 1.05 -10.76 4.76
C PRO A 39 1.26 -12.16 4.19
N LYS A 40 1.30 -13.20 5.04
CA LYS A 40 1.36 -14.59 4.58
C LYS A 40 0.11 -14.97 3.78
N ASP A 41 -1.05 -14.61 4.29
CA ASP A 41 -2.34 -14.75 3.60
C ASP A 41 -2.74 -13.41 2.98
N TYR A 42 -2.02 -13.05 1.91
CA TYR A 42 -2.29 -11.83 1.17
C TYR A 42 -3.52 -11.95 0.29
N ALA A 43 -4.30 -10.91 0.25
CA ALA A 43 -5.36 -10.70 -0.71
C ALA A 43 -4.81 -10.09 -2.00
N ILE A 44 -5.55 -10.29 -3.08
CA ILE A 44 -5.35 -9.57 -4.34
C ILE A 44 -6.55 -8.64 -4.50
N ILE A 45 -6.27 -7.38 -4.76
CA ILE A 45 -7.29 -6.35 -5.00
C ILE A 45 -7.34 -5.99 -6.48
N SER A 46 -8.50 -5.57 -6.95
CA SER A 46 -8.69 -5.18 -8.36
C SER A 46 -8.06 -3.83 -8.64
N GLU A 47 -7.27 -3.75 -9.72
CA GLU A 47 -6.66 -2.52 -10.21
C GLU A 47 -7.62 -1.70 -11.09
N SER A 48 -8.66 -2.34 -11.63
CA SER A 48 -9.66 -1.69 -12.48
C SER A 48 -11.07 -2.11 -12.11
N GLU A 49 -12.03 -1.30 -12.50
CA GLU A 49 -13.44 -1.69 -12.44
C GLU A 49 -13.80 -2.52 -13.68
N GLY A 50 -14.69 -3.49 -13.48
CA GLY A 50 -15.10 -4.35 -14.58
C GLY A 50 -15.86 -5.58 -14.14
N ARG A 51 -16.13 -6.45 -15.11
CA ARG A 51 -16.81 -7.73 -14.90
C ARG A 51 -15.79 -8.86 -14.83
N ILE A 52 -15.99 -9.78 -13.89
CA ILE A 52 -15.13 -10.95 -13.70
C ILE A 52 -15.47 -12.01 -14.76
N GLU A 53 -14.43 -12.47 -15.45
CA GLU A 53 -14.47 -13.63 -16.35
C GLU A 53 -13.37 -14.63 -15.97
N PHE A 54 -13.72 -15.92 -15.86
CA PHE A 54 -12.72 -16.95 -15.62
C PHE A 54 -12.16 -17.45 -16.93
N GLY A 55 -10.85 -17.32 -17.10
CA GLY A 55 -10.11 -17.87 -18.23
C GLY A 55 -9.71 -19.34 -18.03
N ARG A 56 -9.05 -19.92 -19.05
CA ARG A 56 -8.49 -21.26 -18.93
C ARG A 56 -7.40 -21.29 -17.88
N ASP A 57 -7.51 -22.25 -16.97
CA ASP A 57 -6.51 -22.48 -15.92
C ASP A 57 -5.11 -22.70 -16.52
N TYR A 58 -4.12 -22.04 -15.90
CA TYR A 58 -2.72 -22.23 -16.29
C TYR A 58 -1.98 -23.04 -15.22
N LYS A 59 -1.70 -24.32 -15.51
CA LYS A 59 -1.03 -25.25 -14.59
C LYS A 59 -1.76 -25.29 -13.22
N THR A 60 -1.11 -24.79 -12.16
CA THR A 60 -1.61 -24.78 -10.78
C THR A 60 -2.34 -23.48 -10.42
N LYS A 61 -2.47 -22.55 -11.37
CA LYS A 61 -3.09 -21.24 -11.15
C LYS A 61 -4.43 -21.14 -11.90
N ARG A 62 -5.40 -20.47 -11.28
CA ARG A 62 -6.65 -20.07 -11.91
C ARG A 62 -6.46 -18.70 -12.51
N ARG A 63 -6.96 -18.52 -13.73
CA ARG A 63 -6.93 -17.24 -14.42
C ARG A 63 -8.24 -16.50 -14.17
N VAL A 64 -8.15 -15.30 -13.63
CA VAL A 64 -9.27 -14.39 -13.42
C VAL A 64 -9.01 -13.12 -14.21
N ASN A 65 -9.90 -12.77 -15.10
CA ASN A 65 -9.80 -11.57 -15.91
C ASN A 65 -10.84 -10.55 -15.40
N VAL A 66 -10.43 -9.31 -15.26
CA VAL A 66 -11.33 -8.19 -15.05
C VAL A 66 -11.48 -7.47 -16.38
N VAL A 67 -12.68 -7.56 -16.95
CA VAL A 67 -13.02 -6.96 -18.25
C VAL A 67 -13.73 -5.64 -18.00
N PRO A 68 -13.16 -4.49 -18.40
CA PRO A 68 -13.80 -3.19 -18.25
C PRO A 68 -15.18 -3.17 -18.92
N VAL A 69 -16.19 -2.57 -18.28
CA VAL A 69 -17.56 -2.45 -18.84
C VAL A 69 -17.65 -1.27 -19.78
N GLU A 70 -16.89 -0.21 -19.52
CA GLU A 70 -16.87 1.01 -20.34
C GLU A 70 -15.46 1.22 -20.91
N GLY A 71 -15.39 1.27 -22.26
CA GLY A 71 -14.18 1.58 -23.02
C GLY A 71 -13.48 0.37 -23.66
N ASP A 72 -12.55 0.65 -24.59
CA ASP A 72 -11.67 -0.32 -25.25
C ASP A 72 -10.47 -0.76 -24.36
N GLY A 73 -10.65 -0.80 -23.04
CA GLY A 73 -9.60 -1.22 -22.10
C GLY A 73 -9.26 -2.70 -22.28
N GLU A 74 -7.97 -3.04 -22.29
CA GLU A 74 -7.54 -4.43 -22.28
C GLU A 74 -7.92 -5.09 -20.94
N PRO A 75 -8.42 -6.36 -20.96
CA PRO A 75 -8.74 -7.09 -19.74
C PRO A 75 -7.48 -7.32 -18.90
N ILE A 76 -7.56 -7.01 -17.61
CA ILE A 76 -6.46 -7.25 -16.66
C ILE A 76 -6.52 -8.69 -16.17
N GLU A 77 -5.42 -9.42 -16.35
CA GLU A 77 -5.32 -10.84 -16.00
C GLU A 77 -4.66 -11.05 -14.63
N TYR A 78 -5.35 -11.75 -13.74
CA TYR A 78 -4.84 -12.17 -12.43
C TYR A 78 -4.63 -13.68 -12.37
N LEU A 79 -3.43 -14.13 -11.97
CA LEU A 79 -3.09 -15.53 -11.83
C LEU A 79 -3.11 -15.96 -10.36
N ILE A 80 -4.22 -16.56 -9.92
CA ILE A 80 -4.48 -16.93 -8.53
C ILE A 80 -4.19 -18.43 -8.30
N PRO A 81 -3.43 -18.81 -7.24
CA PRO A 81 -3.21 -20.22 -6.91
C PRO A 81 -4.53 -20.95 -6.61
N LYS A 82 -4.69 -22.18 -7.13
CA LYS A 82 -5.94 -22.98 -7.00
C LYS A 82 -6.34 -23.29 -5.55
N GLY A 83 -5.39 -23.26 -4.60
CA GLY A 83 -5.66 -23.52 -3.19
C GLY A 83 -6.21 -22.35 -2.38
N LYS A 84 -6.41 -21.19 -3.01
CA LYS A 84 -6.93 -19.98 -2.35
C LYS A 84 -8.41 -19.78 -2.66
N HIS A 85 -9.14 -19.23 -1.67
CA HIS A 85 -10.55 -18.90 -1.83
C HIS A 85 -10.72 -17.58 -2.60
N LEU A 86 -11.53 -17.60 -3.66
CA LEU A 86 -11.92 -16.41 -4.40
C LEU A 86 -13.03 -15.69 -3.64
N ALA A 87 -12.92 -14.38 -3.54
CA ALA A 87 -13.98 -13.52 -2.99
C ALA A 87 -15.08 -13.20 -4.02
N VAL A 88 -14.81 -13.47 -5.31
CA VAL A 88 -15.67 -13.12 -6.45
C VAL A 88 -16.11 -14.36 -7.24
N GLN A 89 -17.22 -14.23 -7.97
CA GLN A 89 -17.76 -15.26 -8.87
C GLN A 89 -17.74 -14.77 -10.32
N GLU A 90 -17.88 -15.72 -11.25
CA GLU A 90 -17.98 -15.39 -12.68
C GLU A 90 -19.18 -14.48 -12.94
N GLY A 91 -18.96 -13.40 -13.67
CA GLY A 91 -19.97 -12.41 -14.00
C GLY A 91 -20.19 -11.33 -12.95
N ASP A 92 -19.54 -11.39 -11.78
CA ASP A 92 -19.62 -10.32 -10.77
C ASP A 92 -19.00 -9.02 -11.32
N TYR A 93 -19.58 -7.90 -10.92
CA TYR A 93 -19.01 -6.58 -11.15
C TYR A 93 -18.15 -6.19 -9.95
N VAL A 94 -16.93 -5.78 -10.21
CA VAL A 94 -15.97 -5.31 -9.20
C VAL A 94 -15.56 -3.87 -9.46
N GLN A 95 -15.33 -3.13 -8.39
CA GLN A 95 -14.79 -1.78 -8.42
C GLN A 95 -13.27 -1.81 -8.17
N VAL A 96 -12.62 -0.69 -8.43
CA VAL A 96 -11.20 -0.50 -8.06
C VAL A 96 -11.03 -0.68 -6.57
N GLY A 97 -10.12 -1.56 -6.16
CA GLY A 97 -9.87 -1.87 -4.75
C GLY A 97 -10.68 -3.03 -4.16
N ASP A 98 -11.64 -3.58 -4.90
CA ASP A 98 -12.38 -4.76 -4.42
C ASP A 98 -11.50 -6.00 -4.32
N LEU A 99 -11.79 -6.83 -3.32
CA LEU A 99 -11.05 -8.06 -3.08
C LEU A 99 -11.40 -9.14 -4.11
N LEU A 100 -10.43 -9.57 -4.91
CA LEU A 100 -10.55 -10.72 -5.79
C LEU A 100 -10.23 -12.04 -5.06
N LEU A 101 -9.32 -11.97 -4.10
CA LEU A 101 -8.87 -13.06 -3.27
C LEU A 101 -9.12 -12.74 -1.81
N ASP A 102 -9.67 -13.71 -1.07
CA ASP A 102 -9.88 -13.58 0.38
C ASP A 102 -8.53 -13.55 1.13
N GLY A 103 -8.38 -12.61 2.04
CA GLY A 103 -7.15 -12.42 2.82
C GLY A 103 -6.93 -10.98 3.27
N ASN A 104 -5.71 -10.68 3.69
CA ASN A 104 -5.30 -9.33 4.09
C ASN A 104 -4.70 -8.58 2.89
N PRO A 105 -5.20 -7.40 2.52
CA PRO A 105 -4.63 -6.61 1.45
C PRO A 105 -3.16 -6.28 1.72
N VAL A 106 -2.35 -6.24 0.66
CA VAL A 106 -0.96 -5.82 0.76
C VAL A 106 -0.93 -4.29 0.84
N PRO A 107 -0.28 -3.68 1.85
CA PRO A 107 -0.27 -2.23 1.99
C PRO A 107 0.27 -1.48 0.77
N HIS A 108 1.26 -2.06 0.08
CA HIS A 108 1.81 -1.47 -1.15
C HIS A 108 0.81 -1.45 -2.30
N ASP A 109 -0.03 -2.49 -2.43
CA ASP A 109 -1.05 -2.55 -3.47
C ASP A 109 -2.15 -1.52 -3.19
N ILE A 110 -2.54 -1.34 -1.91
CA ILE A 110 -3.47 -0.27 -1.49
C ILE A 110 -2.92 1.09 -1.88
N LEU A 111 -1.62 1.36 -1.59
CA LEU A 111 -1.00 2.64 -1.94
C LEU A 111 -1.05 2.92 -3.44
N ASN A 112 -0.71 1.91 -4.25
CA ASN A 112 -0.63 2.07 -5.71
C ASN A 112 -2.00 2.21 -6.38
N ILE A 113 -3.04 1.54 -5.84
CA ILE A 113 -4.36 1.46 -6.46
C ILE A 113 -5.32 2.50 -5.88
N LEU A 114 -5.38 2.61 -4.55
CA LEU A 114 -6.34 3.46 -3.84
C LEU A 114 -5.75 4.79 -3.34
N GLY A 115 -4.41 4.87 -3.26
CA GLY A 115 -3.72 6.09 -2.86
C GLY A 115 -3.38 6.17 -1.37
N VAL A 116 -2.84 7.34 -0.99
CA VAL A 116 -2.26 7.58 0.33
C VAL A 116 -3.32 7.64 1.44
N GLU A 117 -4.47 8.25 1.18
CA GLU A 117 -5.54 8.46 2.18
C GLU A 117 -6.16 7.13 2.61
N GLU A 118 -6.49 6.27 1.64
CA GLU A 118 -7.07 4.95 1.91
C GLU A 118 -6.06 4.04 2.62
N LEU A 119 -4.77 4.11 2.24
CA LEU A 119 -3.73 3.37 2.94
C LEU A 119 -3.59 3.82 4.40
N ALA A 120 -3.59 5.14 4.66
CA ALA A 120 -3.47 5.67 6.01
C ALA A 120 -4.67 5.25 6.87
N SER A 121 -5.89 5.31 6.31
CA SER A 121 -7.11 4.85 6.96
C SER A 121 -7.04 3.34 7.25
N TYR A 122 -6.63 2.53 6.27
CA TYR A 122 -6.48 1.10 6.43
C TYR A 122 -5.50 0.73 7.54
N LEU A 123 -4.28 1.30 7.53
CA LEU A 123 -3.26 1.03 8.55
C LEU A 123 -3.72 1.43 9.95
N THR A 124 -4.35 2.60 10.07
CA THR A 124 -4.86 3.09 11.35
C THR A 124 -5.95 2.17 11.90
N ASN A 125 -6.91 1.75 11.06
CA ASN A 125 -7.98 0.87 11.48
C ASN A 125 -7.48 -0.54 11.85
N GLU A 126 -6.61 -1.14 11.06
CA GLU A 126 -6.04 -2.46 11.35
C GLU A 126 -5.25 -2.48 12.66
N VAL A 127 -4.46 -1.44 12.93
CA VAL A 127 -3.72 -1.32 14.20
C VAL A 127 -4.67 -1.10 15.38
N GLN A 128 -5.66 -0.21 15.21
CA GLN A 128 -6.68 0.04 16.24
C GLN A 128 -7.49 -1.22 16.57
N ASP A 129 -7.84 -2.02 15.59
CA ASP A 129 -8.59 -3.25 15.80
C ASP A 129 -7.82 -4.24 16.68
N VAL A 130 -6.50 -4.36 16.47
CA VAL A 130 -5.66 -5.19 17.34
C VAL A 130 -5.67 -4.70 18.78
N TYR A 131 -5.53 -3.38 19.01
CA TYR A 131 -5.55 -2.81 20.35
C TYR A 131 -6.92 -2.86 21.01
N ARG A 132 -7.99 -2.58 20.27
CA ARG A 132 -9.39 -2.68 20.74
C ARG A 132 -9.73 -4.09 21.21
N LEU A 133 -9.25 -5.11 20.50
CA LEU A 133 -9.42 -6.52 20.89
C LEU A 133 -8.75 -6.86 22.22
N GLN A 134 -7.67 -6.17 22.55
CA GLN A 134 -6.98 -6.31 23.82
C GLN A 134 -7.51 -5.38 24.91
N GLY A 135 -8.60 -4.64 24.65
CA GLY A 135 -9.20 -3.69 25.58
C GLY A 135 -8.43 -2.38 25.77
N VAL A 136 -7.41 -2.13 24.95
CA VAL A 136 -6.59 -0.93 25.00
C VAL A 136 -7.19 0.16 24.13
N LYS A 137 -7.45 1.34 24.70
CA LYS A 137 -7.94 2.51 23.97
C LYS A 137 -6.78 3.45 23.66
N ILE A 138 -6.50 3.65 22.39
CA ILE A 138 -5.47 4.56 21.87
C ILE A 138 -6.16 5.57 20.95
N ASN A 139 -5.70 6.82 20.97
CA ASN A 139 -6.20 7.81 20.02
C ASN A 139 -5.49 7.62 18.67
N ASP A 140 -6.25 7.73 17.59
CA ASP A 140 -5.78 7.52 16.22
C ASP A 140 -4.56 8.37 15.86
N LYS A 141 -4.47 9.59 16.42
CA LYS A 141 -3.35 10.52 16.21
C LYS A 141 -1.97 9.91 16.49
N HIS A 142 -1.87 9.00 17.48
CA HIS A 142 -0.60 8.34 17.80
C HIS A 142 -0.15 7.38 16.71
N ILE A 143 -1.11 6.75 16.02
CA ILE A 143 -0.85 5.84 14.90
C ILE A 143 -0.61 6.66 13.63
N GLU A 144 -1.43 7.67 13.37
CA GLU A 144 -1.33 8.54 12.21
C GLU A 144 0.04 9.25 12.11
N VAL A 145 0.62 9.66 13.25
CA VAL A 145 1.98 10.25 13.28
C VAL A 145 3.02 9.26 12.75
N ILE A 146 2.90 7.97 13.12
CA ILE A 146 3.82 6.93 12.64
C ILE A 146 3.59 6.68 11.13
N VAL A 147 2.33 6.55 10.71
CA VAL A 147 1.97 6.34 9.30
C VAL A 147 2.46 7.49 8.43
N ARG A 148 2.36 8.74 8.92
CA ARG A 148 2.91 9.91 8.22
C ARG A 148 4.42 9.76 7.96
N GLN A 149 5.18 9.28 8.93
CA GLN A 149 6.62 9.04 8.74
C GLN A 149 6.91 7.91 7.75
N MET A 150 6.06 6.88 7.71
CA MET A 150 6.17 5.80 6.73
C MET A 150 5.91 6.24 5.30
N LEU A 151 5.15 7.33 5.10
CA LEU A 151 4.76 7.90 3.80
C LEU A 151 5.48 9.21 3.46
N GLN A 152 6.56 9.51 4.16
CA GLN A 152 7.31 10.76 4.00
C GLN A 152 8.08 10.82 2.67
N LYS A 153 8.44 9.68 2.10
CA LYS A 153 9.29 9.60 0.92
C LYS A 153 8.48 9.40 -0.37
N VAL A 154 9.03 9.95 -1.45
CA VAL A 154 8.55 9.74 -2.82
C VAL A 154 9.69 9.24 -3.69
N GLU A 155 9.37 8.42 -4.69
CA GLU A 155 10.30 7.93 -5.71
C GLU A 155 10.06 8.67 -7.02
N ILE A 156 11.11 9.18 -7.61
CA ILE A 156 11.05 9.94 -8.87
C ILE A 156 10.81 8.97 -10.03
N GLU A 157 9.72 9.17 -10.76
CA GLU A 157 9.41 8.46 -12.01
C GLU A 157 9.95 9.18 -13.24
N ASP A 158 9.86 10.52 -13.23
CA ASP A 158 10.35 11.38 -14.31
C ASP A 158 10.98 12.63 -13.68
N GLY A 159 12.22 12.86 -13.97
CA GLY A 159 12.95 14.02 -13.43
C GLY A 159 12.54 15.37 -14.05
N GLY A 160 11.83 15.37 -15.19
CA GLY A 160 11.51 16.59 -15.91
C GLY A 160 12.77 17.43 -16.20
N GLU A 161 12.69 18.75 -15.96
CA GLU A 161 13.82 19.69 -16.07
C GLU A 161 14.45 20.03 -14.70
N THR A 162 14.20 19.17 -13.70
CA THR A 162 14.79 19.29 -12.35
C THR A 162 16.13 18.55 -12.26
N THR A 163 16.81 18.70 -11.12
CA THR A 163 18.08 17.99 -10.83
C THR A 163 17.88 16.55 -10.34
N PHE A 164 16.64 16.08 -10.23
CA PHE A 164 16.34 14.76 -9.72
C PHE A 164 16.65 13.64 -10.71
N LEU A 165 17.12 12.52 -10.19
CA LEU A 165 17.37 11.31 -10.97
C LEU A 165 16.19 10.35 -10.90
N VAL A 166 15.88 9.69 -12.01
CA VAL A 166 14.84 8.65 -12.06
C VAL A 166 15.19 7.50 -11.12
N GLY A 167 14.25 7.08 -10.29
CA GLY A 167 14.43 6.06 -9.25
C GLY A 167 15.03 6.57 -7.94
N GLU A 168 15.34 7.86 -7.84
CA GLU A 168 15.79 8.46 -6.58
C GLU A 168 14.63 8.56 -5.58
N THR A 169 14.93 8.28 -4.30
CA THR A 169 13.95 8.41 -3.20
C THR A 169 14.29 9.64 -2.37
N ILE A 170 13.39 10.61 -2.37
CA ILE A 170 13.56 11.90 -1.70
C ILE A 170 12.42 12.22 -0.76
N ASP A 171 12.61 13.23 0.10
CA ASP A 171 11.53 13.71 0.97
C ASP A 171 10.45 14.40 0.15
N ARG A 172 9.19 14.13 0.47
CA ARG A 172 8.03 14.73 -0.19
C ARG A 172 8.06 16.25 -0.14
N GLU A 173 8.41 16.82 1.01
CA GLU A 173 8.51 18.28 1.20
C GLU A 173 9.59 18.90 0.29
N GLU A 174 10.75 18.25 0.17
CA GLU A 174 11.83 18.69 -0.71
C GLU A 174 11.42 18.62 -2.18
N PHE A 175 10.74 17.53 -2.57
CA PHE A 175 10.18 17.38 -3.91
C PHE A 175 9.16 18.47 -4.23
N GLU A 176 8.22 18.75 -3.33
CA GLU A 176 7.21 19.80 -3.52
C GLU A 176 7.87 21.18 -3.64
N ASN A 177 8.85 21.51 -2.80
CA ASN A 177 9.57 22.79 -2.81
C ASN A 177 10.37 23.02 -4.11
N ILE A 178 11.02 21.98 -4.63
CA ILE A 178 11.80 22.10 -5.87
C ILE A 178 10.85 22.18 -7.07
N ASN A 179 9.78 21.39 -7.11
CA ASN A 179 8.80 21.48 -8.18
C ASN A 179 8.09 22.84 -8.23
N GLU A 180 7.75 23.43 -7.08
CA GLU A 180 7.17 24.76 -7.01
C GLU A 180 8.13 25.82 -7.63
N LYS A 181 9.42 25.73 -7.33
CA LYS A 181 10.42 26.63 -7.94
C LYS A 181 10.51 26.42 -9.45
N THR A 182 10.56 25.16 -9.89
CA THR A 182 10.66 24.78 -11.31
C THR A 182 9.44 25.29 -12.10
N VAL A 183 8.24 25.16 -11.55
CA VAL A 183 7.01 25.69 -12.16
C VAL A 183 7.02 27.21 -12.23
N ASN A 184 7.49 27.90 -11.17
CA ASN A 184 7.62 29.36 -11.15
C ASN A 184 8.63 29.89 -12.20
N GLU A 185 9.63 29.10 -12.56
CA GLU A 185 10.59 29.36 -13.61
C GLU A 185 10.06 29.03 -15.02
N GLY A 186 8.87 28.41 -15.11
CA GLY A 186 8.23 28.01 -16.37
C GLY A 186 8.80 26.74 -16.99
N LEU A 187 9.50 25.93 -16.20
CA LEU A 187 10.10 24.64 -16.58
C LEU A 187 9.18 23.47 -16.25
N MET A 188 9.44 22.30 -16.85
CA MET A 188 8.66 21.08 -16.58
C MET A 188 9.01 20.49 -15.20
N PRO A 189 8.01 20.34 -14.29
CA PRO A 189 8.23 19.74 -12.98
C PRO A 189 8.48 18.23 -13.10
N ALA A 190 9.17 17.67 -12.10
CA ALA A 190 9.36 16.25 -11.96
C ALA A 190 8.05 15.55 -11.54
N LYS A 191 7.91 14.27 -11.91
CA LYS A 191 6.83 13.37 -11.48
C LYS A 191 7.39 12.34 -10.51
N ALA A 192 6.64 12.08 -9.45
CA ALA A 192 7.01 11.09 -8.46
C ALA A 192 5.78 10.31 -7.96
N ARG A 193 6.01 9.11 -7.48
CA ARG A 193 5.01 8.29 -6.80
C ARG A 193 5.30 8.20 -5.30
N PRO A 194 4.28 8.15 -4.44
CA PRO A 194 4.48 7.94 -3.02
C PRO A 194 5.05 6.54 -2.75
N VAL A 195 5.93 6.43 -1.75
CA VAL A 195 6.54 5.16 -1.35
C VAL A 195 6.22 4.87 0.11
N LEU A 196 5.73 3.65 0.37
CA LEU A 196 5.53 3.17 1.72
C LEU A 196 6.82 2.54 2.25
N GLN A 197 7.33 3.05 3.36
CA GLN A 197 8.50 2.50 4.04
C GLN A 197 8.11 1.92 5.39
N GLY A 198 8.71 0.79 5.76
CA GLY A 198 8.62 0.29 7.13
C GLY A 198 9.32 1.24 8.11
N ILE A 199 8.89 1.24 9.37
CA ILE A 199 9.42 2.15 10.40
C ILE A 199 10.93 2.02 10.60
N THR A 200 11.48 0.81 10.52
CA THR A 200 12.93 0.59 10.62
C THR A 200 13.68 1.30 9.49
N LYS A 201 13.22 1.16 8.25
CA LYS A 201 13.83 1.82 7.09
C LYS A 201 13.66 3.33 7.16
N ALA A 202 12.49 3.83 7.55
CA ALA A 202 12.22 5.24 7.72
C ALA A 202 13.14 5.87 8.78
N SER A 203 13.38 5.17 9.91
CA SER A 203 14.27 5.64 10.97
C SER A 203 15.75 5.66 10.59
N LEU A 204 16.18 4.78 9.68
CA LEU A 204 17.57 4.73 9.19
C LEU A 204 17.82 5.73 8.04
N GLN A 205 16.79 6.15 7.33
CA GLN A 205 16.89 7.08 6.20
C GLN A 205 16.51 8.53 6.57
N THR A 206 16.70 8.91 7.82
CA THR A 206 16.51 10.29 8.29
C THR A 206 17.64 11.20 7.79
N LYS A 207 17.39 12.52 7.79
CA LYS A 207 18.41 13.52 7.45
C LYS A 207 19.58 13.52 8.43
N SER A 208 19.33 13.18 9.71
CA SER A 208 20.37 13.06 10.73
C SER A 208 20.95 11.66 10.78
N PHE A 209 22.20 11.51 10.36
CA PHE A 209 22.93 10.23 10.48
C PHE A 209 23.27 9.87 11.93
N ILE A 210 23.35 10.85 12.83
CA ILE A 210 23.55 10.63 14.27
C ILE A 210 22.31 9.95 14.86
N SER A 211 21.10 10.42 14.50
CA SER A 211 19.84 9.81 14.89
C SER A 211 19.74 8.37 14.37
N ALA A 212 20.05 8.15 13.09
CA ALA A 212 20.04 6.82 12.49
C ALA A 212 21.05 5.87 13.17
N ALA A 213 22.28 6.32 13.44
CA ALA A 213 23.31 5.54 14.12
C ALA A 213 22.95 5.20 15.58
N SER A 214 22.20 6.05 16.25
CA SER A 214 21.73 5.79 17.63
C SER A 214 20.63 4.72 17.69
N PHE A 215 19.90 4.50 16.59
CA PHE A 215 18.83 3.53 16.50
C PHE A 215 19.34 2.11 16.21
N GLN A 216 19.96 1.91 15.05
CA GLN A 216 20.50 0.61 14.62
C GLN A 216 21.67 0.79 13.66
N GLU A 217 22.43 -0.29 13.43
CA GLU A 217 23.52 -0.34 12.43
C GLU A 217 24.57 0.77 12.62
N THR A 218 24.88 1.13 13.84
CA THR A 218 25.77 2.25 14.22
C THR A 218 27.05 2.31 13.38
N THR A 219 27.77 1.20 13.27
CA THR A 219 29.06 1.16 12.54
C THR A 219 28.85 1.43 11.05
N ARG A 220 27.84 0.83 10.43
CA ARG A 220 27.55 1.01 9.00
C ARG A 220 27.17 2.45 8.69
N VAL A 221 26.24 3.02 9.45
CA VAL A 221 25.76 4.40 9.27
C VAL A 221 26.89 5.41 9.44
N LEU A 222 27.70 5.29 10.50
CA LEU A 222 28.82 6.19 10.75
C LEU A 222 29.92 6.06 9.71
N THR A 223 30.23 4.84 9.27
CA THR A 223 31.23 4.61 8.21
C THR A 223 30.78 5.24 6.89
N GLU A 224 29.50 5.03 6.51
CA GLU A 224 28.95 5.61 5.28
C GLU A 224 28.93 7.14 5.34
N ALA A 225 28.53 7.72 6.47
CA ALA A 225 28.55 9.16 6.68
C ALA A 225 29.96 9.75 6.63
N ALA A 226 30.94 9.06 7.23
CA ALA A 226 32.34 9.50 7.21
C ALA A 226 32.96 9.43 5.81
N VAL A 227 32.69 8.35 5.05
CA VAL A 227 33.19 8.19 3.66
C VAL A 227 32.57 9.22 2.73
N SER A 228 31.27 9.50 2.89
CA SER A 228 30.55 10.50 2.05
C SER A 228 30.74 11.94 2.53
N GLY A 229 31.42 12.19 3.65
CA GLY A 229 31.60 13.54 4.20
C GLY A 229 30.30 14.25 4.55
N LYS A 230 29.29 13.51 5.01
CA LYS A 230 27.96 14.07 5.37
C LYS A 230 28.08 15.02 6.56
N VAL A 231 27.31 16.10 6.50
CA VAL A 231 27.12 17.04 7.61
C VAL A 231 25.74 16.76 8.21
N ASP A 232 25.67 16.61 9.53
CA ASP A 232 24.41 16.37 10.22
C ASP A 232 23.70 17.68 10.54
N SER A 233 22.40 17.77 10.24
CA SER A 233 21.57 18.95 10.53
C SER A 233 21.16 19.03 12.00
N LEU A 234 21.34 17.99 12.80
CA LEU A 234 20.93 17.87 14.20
C LEU A 234 19.42 18.05 14.44
N GLU A 235 18.59 17.67 13.45
CA GLU A 235 17.13 17.66 13.56
C GLU A 235 16.58 16.30 14.00
#